data_2c25057bcebe1da6460dfaecf51285b0
#
_entry.id   2c25057bcebe1da6460dfaecf51285b0
#
_cell.length_a   1.000
_cell.length_b   1.000
_cell.length_c   1.000
_cell.angle_alpha   90.00
_cell.angle_beta   90.00
_cell.angle_gamma   90.00
#
_symmetry.space_group_name_H-M   'P 1'
#
loop_
_entity.id
_entity.type
_entity.pdbx_description
1 polymer ?
#
loop_
_entity_poly.entity_id
_entity_poly.type
_entity_poly.pdbx_seq_one_letter_code
_entity_poly.pdbx_strand_id
1 'polypeptide(L)'
;SGQPLSDVYIWADDPEKTKQILILELKSTTNAHNAGNTKEGMIAQVKRYAHDFYKHPHKTLNWTVNTEQVQYTGIILARKSDIDKELTSNSFSGGYKPIPFLANSYYFEDNFSKDDNPRNKMDIRIELYSFEDIYELASNRNNVFFKLLKKEFDIE
;
A
#
# COMPACT_ATOMS: atom_id res chain seq x y z
N SER A 1 -2.85 9.51 25.10
CA SER A 1 -3.69 9.38 23.94
C SER A 1 -2.87 8.87 22.75
N GLY A 2 -2.81 7.56 22.62
CA GLY A 2 -2.05 6.92 21.55
C GLY A 2 -2.77 7.02 20.22
N GLN A 3 -2.34 7.93 19.36
CA GLN A 3 -2.71 7.84 17.95
C GLN A 3 -2.06 6.59 17.33
N PRO A 4 -2.77 5.82 16.50
CA PRO A 4 -2.15 4.71 15.81
C PRO A 4 -1.00 5.24 14.95
N LEU A 5 0.15 4.59 15.07
CA LEU A 5 1.38 4.95 14.38
C LEU A 5 1.40 4.48 12.91
N SER A 6 0.25 4.36 12.31
CA SER A 6 0.12 4.10 10.89
C SER A 6 -0.33 5.38 10.19
N ASP A 7 0.47 5.86 9.28
CA ASP A 7 0.12 6.97 8.42
C ASP A 7 -0.54 6.44 7.16
N VAL A 8 -1.71 7.00 6.84
CA VAL A 8 -2.45 6.67 5.63
C VAL A 8 -2.53 7.90 4.75
N TYR A 9 -2.20 7.71 3.48
CA TYR A 9 -2.25 8.75 2.47
C TYR A 9 -3.14 8.30 1.34
N ILE A 10 -4.06 9.16 0.92
CA ILE A 10 -4.88 8.92 -0.27
C ILE A 10 -4.48 9.93 -1.33
N TRP A 11 -4.16 9.44 -2.51
CA TRP A 11 -3.69 10.22 -3.63
C TRP A 11 -4.50 9.90 -4.88
N ALA A 12 -4.78 10.95 -5.65
CA ALA A 12 -5.45 10.85 -6.95
C ALA A 12 -4.52 11.37 -8.03
N ASP A 13 -4.52 10.73 -9.19
CA ASP A 13 -3.56 11.02 -10.25
C ASP A 13 -3.76 12.36 -10.96
N ASP A 14 -5.01 12.75 -11.22
CA ASP A 14 -5.33 13.96 -11.97
C ASP A 14 -6.61 14.59 -11.43
N PRO A 15 -6.58 15.86 -10.99
CA PRO A 15 -7.78 16.56 -10.51
C PRO A 15 -8.87 16.73 -11.57
N GLU A 16 -8.50 16.90 -12.84
CA GLU A 16 -9.47 17.11 -13.91
C GLU A 16 -10.08 15.82 -14.45
N LYS A 17 -9.27 14.77 -14.49
CA LYS A 17 -9.64 13.44 -15.01
C LYS A 17 -9.08 12.34 -14.12
N THR A 18 -9.52 12.28 -12.89
CA THR A 18 -9.08 11.24 -11.97
C THR A 18 -9.43 9.86 -12.52
N LYS A 19 -8.41 9.03 -12.71
CA LYS A 19 -8.53 7.64 -13.17
C LYS A 19 -8.06 6.64 -12.14
N GLN A 20 -7.19 7.06 -11.22
CA GLN A 20 -6.58 6.18 -10.23
C GLN A 20 -6.63 6.81 -8.85
N ILE A 21 -7.01 6.00 -7.89
CA ILE A 21 -6.95 6.31 -6.46
C ILE A 21 -5.95 5.36 -5.82
N LEU A 22 -4.94 5.94 -5.21
CA LEU A 22 -3.89 5.22 -4.49
C LEU A 22 -4.10 5.41 -2.99
N ILE A 23 -4.15 4.31 -2.26
CA ILE A 23 -4.22 4.30 -0.80
C ILE A 23 -2.92 3.73 -0.29
N LEU A 24 -2.10 4.57 0.32
CA LEU A 24 -0.80 4.19 0.85
C LEU A 24 -0.89 4.08 2.36
N GLU A 25 -0.54 2.94 2.90
CA GLU A 25 -0.43 2.71 4.34
C GLU A 25 1.01 2.41 4.71
N LEU A 26 1.56 3.21 5.63
CA LEU A 26 2.88 3.03 6.20
C LEU A 26 2.75 2.45 7.60
N LYS A 27 3.35 1.28 7.83
CA LYS A 27 3.44 0.69 9.16
C LYS A 27 4.78 1.03 9.78
N SER A 28 4.74 1.57 10.99
CA SER A 28 5.96 1.96 11.72
C SER A 28 6.86 0.77 12.00
N THR A 29 8.16 0.97 11.82
CA THR A 29 9.19 -0.03 12.16
C THR A 29 9.46 -0.11 13.67
N THR A 30 9.04 0.90 14.44
CA THR A 30 9.50 1.09 15.82
C THR A 30 8.57 0.52 16.89
N ASN A 31 7.36 0.08 16.54
CA ASN A 31 6.37 -0.31 17.55
C ASN A 31 5.76 -1.68 17.28
N ALA A 32 6.58 -2.69 17.48
CA ALA A 32 6.10 -4.07 17.61
C ALA A 32 5.09 -4.25 18.77
N HIS A 33 5.09 -3.35 19.74
CA HIS A 33 4.25 -3.49 20.94
C HIS A 33 2.81 -3.02 20.75
N ASN A 34 2.53 -2.17 19.77
CA ASN A 34 1.18 -1.65 19.54
C ASN A 34 0.40 -2.38 18.44
N ALA A 35 1.06 -3.25 17.71
CA ALA A 35 0.39 -4.11 16.72
C ALA A 35 -0.63 -5.09 17.36
N GLY A 36 -0.52 -5.32 18.66
CA GLY A 36 -1.39 -6.25 19.38
C GLY A 36 -2.79 -5.73 19.70
N ASN A 37 -3.05 -4.43 19.56
CA ASN A 37 -4.34 -3.85 19.94
C ASN A 37 -5.26 -3.51 18.76
N THR A 38 -4.78 -3.56 17.53
CA THR A 38 -5.64 -3.45 16.37
C THR A 38 -6.02 -4.86 15.93
N LYS A 39 -7.23 -5.27 16.23
CA LYS A 39 -7.82 -6.53 15.76
C LYS A 39 -7.95 -6.59 14.24
N GLU A 40 -7.64 -5.51 13.55
CA GLU A 40 -7.78 -5.35 12.12
C GLU A 40 -6.41 -5.49 11.45
N GLY A 41 -6.30 -6.41 10.49
CA GLY A 41 -5.10 -6.58 9.69
C GLY A 41 -4.85 -5.42 8.73
N MET A 42 -3.64 -5.35 8.19
CA MET A 42 -3.23 -4.27 7.27
C MET A 42 -4.08 -4.21 6.01
N ILE A 43 -4.41 -5.36 5.44
CA ILE A 43 -5.24 -5.47 4.24
C ILE A 43 -6.66 -4.97 4.53
N ALA A 44 -7.24 -5.41 5.65
CA ALA A 44 -8.57 -4.98 6.07
C ALA A 44 -8.63 -3.47 6.30
N GLN A 45 -7.59 -2.88 6.86
CA GLN A 45 -7.49 -1.42 7.03
C GLN A 45 -7.50 -0.67 5.70
N VAL A 46 -6.71 -1.11 4.74
CA VAL A 46 -6.69 -0.49 3.40
C VAL A 46 -8.06 -0.58 2.74
N LYS A 47 -8.72 -1.73 2.83
CA LYS A 47 -10.08 -1.91 2.29
C LYS A 47 -11.10 -1.01 3.00
N ARG A 48 -10.96 -0.80 4.29
CA ARG A 48 -11.80 0.14 5.05
C ARG A 48 -11.59 1.59 4.60
N TYR A 49 -10.35 2.01 4.38
CA TYR A 49 -10.05 3.34 3.85
C TYR A 49 -10.61 3.52 2.42
N ALA A 50 -10.52 2.49 1.59
CA ALA A 50 -11.13 2.52 0.26
C ALA A 50 -12.66 2.67 0.33
N HIS A 51 -13.30 1.94 1.21
CA HIS A 51 -14.73 2.03 1.48
C HIS A 51 -15.12 3.44 1.93
N ASP A 52 -14.41 4.01 2.90
CA ASP A 52 -14.68 5.35 3.43
C ASP A 52 -14.48 6.42 2.34
N PHE A 53 -13.43 6.30 1.55
CA PHE A 53 -13.18 7.19 0.42
C PHE A 53 -14.29 7.10 -0.63
N TYR A 54 -14.70 5.90 -0.98
CA TYR A 54 -15.76 5.68 -1.96
C TYR A 54 -17.07 6.36 -1.54
N LYS A 55 -17.44 6.24 -0.28
CA LYS A 55 -18.64 6.88 0.27
C LYS A 55 -18.49 8.40 0.43
N HIS A 56 -17.33 8.89 0.74
CA HIS A 56 -17.08 10.29 1.12
C HIS A 56 -15.80 10.86 0.50
N PRO A 57 -15.69 10.88 -0.85
CA PRO A 57 -14.46 11.34 -1.50
C PRO A 57 -14.12 12.81 -1.19
N HIS A 58 -15.15 13.64 -0.95
CA HIS A 58 -14.98 15.06 -0.62
C HIS A 58 -14.33 15.31 0.74
N LYS A 59 -14.27 14.33 1.62
CA LYS A 59 -13.54 14.44 2.90
C LYS A 59 -12.02 14.40 2.71
N THR A 60 -11.57 13.84 1.59
CA THR A 60 -10.15 13.68 1.30
C THR A 60 -9.70 14.60 0.17
N LEU A 61 -10.51 14.72 -0.87
CA LEU A 61 -10.21 15.52 -2.06
C LEU A 61 -11.14 16.73 -2.12
N ASN A 62 -10.59 17.85 -2.57
CA ASN A 62 -11.34 19.11 -2.75
C ASN A 62 -11.92 19.27 -4.17
N TRP A 63 -11.99 18.19 -4.94
CA TRP A 63 -12.64 18.14 -6.25
C TRP A 63 -13.53 16.91 -6.37
N THR A 64 -14.41 16.92 -7.35
CA THR A 64 -15.36 15.84 -7.59
C THR A 64 -14.68 14.68 -8.30
N VAL A 65 -14.90 13.47 -7.79
CA VAL A 65 -14.40 12.22 -8.39
C VAL A 65 -15.57 11.29 -8.64
N ASN A 66 -15.61 10.67 -9.82
CA ASN A 66 -16.53 9.57 -10.08
C ASN A 66 -15.94 8.28 -9.51
N THR A 67 -16.32 7.95 -8.29
CA THR A 67 -15.77 6.82 -7.52
C THR A 67 -16.06 5.45 -8.15
N GLU A 68 -17.02 5.37 -9.06
CA GLU A 68 -17.34 4.15 -9.82
C GLU A 68 -16.38 3.92 -11.01
N GLN A 69 -15.75 4.96 -11.52
CA GLN A 69 -14.97 4.92 -12.76
C GLN A 69 -13.48 5.15 -12.54
N VAL A 70 -12.99 4.86 -11.36
CA VAL A 70 -11.58 4.94 -11.03
C VAL A 70 -11.04 3.57 -10.65
N GLN A 71 -9.75 3.37 -10.85
CA GLN A 71 -9.04 2.18 -10.38
C GLN A 71 -8.51 2.44 -8.98
N TYR A 72 -8.69 1.48 -8.10
CA TYR A 72 -8.20 1.53 -6.72
C TYR A 72 -6.98 0.64 -6.57
N THR A 73 -5.93 1.20 -5.98
CA THR A 73 -4.73 0.45 -5.60
C THR A 73 -4.38 0.77 -4.16
N GLY A 74 -4.26 -0.27 -3.35
CA GLY A 74 -3.75 -0.16 -1.99
C GLY A 74 -2.28 -0.57 -1.95
N ILE A 75 -1.42 0.28 -1.40
CA ILE A 75 -0.01 -0.02 -1.18
C ILE A 75 0.27 -0.03 0.30
N ILE A 76 0.85 -1.12 0.79
CA ILE A 76 1.23 -1.30 2.18
C ILE A 76 2.74 -1.44 2.25
N LEU A 77 3.39 -0.58 3.05
CA LEU A 77 4.78 -0.74 3.42
C LEU A 77 4.86 -1.21 4.87
N ALA A 78 5.51 -2.35 5.08
CA ALA A 78 5.62 -2.96 6.39
C ALA A 78 6.91 -3.79 6.48
N ARG A 79 7.23 -4.28 7.66
CA ARG A 79 8.31 -5.24 7.83
C ARG A 79 7.94 -6.57 7.18
N LYS A 80 8.94 -7.26 6.65
CA LYS A 80 8.75 -8.61 6.09
C LYS A 80 7.97 -9.53 7.04
N SER A 81 8.33 -9.53 8.32
CA SER A 81 7.67 -10.38 9.31
C SER A 81 6.17 -10.09 9.46
N ASP A 82 5.78 -8.83 9.37
CA ASP A 82 4.37 -8.43 9.45
C ASP A 82 3.62 -8.81 8.16
N ILE A 83 4.26 -8.67 7.01
CA ILE A 83 3.70 -9.12 5.72
C ILE A 83 3.49 -10.63 5.73
N ASP A 84 4.47 -11.40 6.18
CA ASP A 84 4.37 -12.86 6.25
C ASP A 84 3.20 -13.31 7.15
N LYS A 85 3.00 -12.64 8.29
CA LYS A 85 1.84 -12.89 9.17
C LYS A 85 0.52 -12.59 8.48
N GLU A 86 0.45 -11.46 7.78
CA GLU A 86 -0.75 -11.02 7.08
C GLU A 86 -1.12 -12.02 5.97
N LEU A 87 -0.15 -12.47 5.19
CA LEU A 87 -0.36 -13.44 4.12
C LEU A 87 -0.77 -14.81 4.65
N THR A 88 -0.24 -15.20 5.79
CA THR A 88 -0.57 -16.49 6.42
C THR A 88 -1.99 -16.48 7.01
N SER A 89 -2.43 -15.36 7.57
CA SER A 89 -3.73 -15.22 8.23
C SER A 89 -4.90 -14.99 7.30
N ASN A 90 -4.65 -14.66 6.04
CA ASN A 90 -5.69 -14.37 5.05
C ASN A 90 -5.83 -15.48 4.02
N SER A 91 -7.05 -15.67 3.56
CA SER A 91 -7.36 -16.58 2.46
C SER A 91 -7.60 -15.76 1.20
N PHE A 92 -6.87 -16.06 0.14
CA PHE A 92 -6.94 -15.37 -1.14
C PHE A 92 -7.45 -16.34 -2.21
N SER A 93 -8.60 -16.06 -2.80
CA SER A 93 -9.22 -16.92 -3.79
C SER A 93 -8.36 -17.10 -5.06
N GLY A 94 -7.65 -16.06 -5.47
CA GLY A 94 -6.71 -16.10 -6.59
C GLY A 94 -5.26 -16.28 -6.20
N GLY A 95 -4.96 -16.42 -4.91
CA GLY A 95 -3.61 -16.43 -4.39
C GLY A 95 -2.92 -15.07 -4.48
N TYR A 96 -1.81 -14.92 -3.80
CA TYR A 96 -0.92 -13.77 -3.95
C TYR A 96 0.28 -14.16 -4.82
N LYS A 97 0.86 -13.16 -5.50
CA LYS A 97 1.98 -13.34 -6.43
C LYS A 97 3.17 -12.48 -6.00
N PRO A 98 4.40 -12.93 -6.23
CA PRO A 98 5.56 -12.09 -5.94
C PRO A 98 5.62 -10.90 -6.89
N ILE A 99 6.03 -9.75 -6.38
CA ILE A 99 6.37 -8.61 -7.22
C ILE A 99 7.73 -8.92 -7.87
N PRO A 100 7.85 -8.79 -9.21
CA PRO A 100 9.10 -9.11 -9.91
C PRO A 100 10.30 -8.38 -9.31
N PHE A 101 11.40 -9.10 -9.17
CA PHE A 101 12.69 -8.62 -8.66
C PHE A 101 12.72 -8.28 -7.16
N LEU A 102 11.63 -8.53 -6.42
CA LEU A 102 11.54 -8.28 -4.99
C LEU A 102 11.31 -9.62 -4.26
N ALA A 103 12.19 -9.93 -3.31
CA ALA A 103 12.15 -11.22 -2.61
C ALA A 103 11.02 -11.36 -1.60
N ASN A 104 10.55 -10.24 -1.04
CA ASN A 104 9.62 -10.22 0.10
C ASN A 104 8.45 -9.26 -0.09
N SER A 105 8.04 -9.06 -1.34
CA SER A 105 6.93 -8.17 -1.70
C SER A 105 5.97 -8.88 -2.63
N TYR A 106 4.68 -8.63 -2.46
CA TYR A 106 3.62 -9.42 -3.08
C TYR A 106 2.48 -8.53 -3.54
N TYR A 107 1.68 -9.03 -4.48
CA TYR A 107 0.45 -8.37 -4.91
C TYR A 107 -0.66 -9.40 -5.13
N PHE A 108 -1.88 -8.92 -5.06
CA PHE A 108 -3.08 -9.71 -5.37
C PHE A 108 -4.25 -8.79 -5.71
N GLU A 109 -5.24 -9.35 -6.39
CA GLU A 109 -6.50 -8.68 -6.64
C GLU A 109 -7.48 -9.00 -5.53
N ASP A 110 -8.21 -7.99 -5.07
CA ASP A 110 -9.21 -8.11 -4.01
C ASP A 110 -10.38 -7.16 -4.34
N ASN A 111 -11.27 -7.01 -3.42
CA ASN A 111 -12.40 -6.09 -3.50
C ASN A 111 -12.71 -5.47 -2.15
N PHE A 112 -13.44 -4.38 -2.16
CA PHE A 112 -13.99 -3.75 -0.96
C PHE A 112 -15.47 -3.45 -1.15
N SER A 113 -16.20 -3.34 -0.05
CA SER A 113 -17.63 -2.98 -0.09
C SER A 113 -17.81 -1.52 -0.45
N LYS A 114 -18.68 -1.23 -1.42
CA LYS A 114 -19.01 0.15 -1.83
C LYS A 114 -19.89 0.84 -0.81
N ASP A 115 -20.81 0.10 -0.21
CA ASP A 115 -21.84 0.59 0.71
C ASP A 115 -22.07 -0.42 1.84
N ASP A 116 -23.20 -0.29 2.53
CA ASP A 116 -23.56 -1.19 3.64
C ASP A 116 -24.02 -2.58 3.16
N ASN A 117 -24.24 -2.77 1.86
CA ASN A 117 -24.55 -4.07 1.28
C ASN A 117 -23.26 -4.80 0.90
N PRO A 118 -22.90 -5.90 1.57
CA PRO A 118 -21.66 -6.63 1.30
C PRO A 118 -21.60 -7.26 -0.09
N ARG A 119 -22.70 -7.31 -0.83
CA ARG A 119 -22.74 -7.80 -2.21
C ARG A 119 -22.29 -6.75 -3.22
N ASN A 120 -22.38 -5.46 -2.86
CA ASN A 120 -21.90 -4.37 -3.70
C ASN A 120 -20.39 -4.17 -3.47
N LYS A 121 -19.59 -4.58 -4.44
CA LYS A 121 -18.14 -4.61 -4.32
C LYS A 121 -17.48 -3.82 -5.44
N MET A 122 -16.32 -3.28 -5.13
CA MET A 122 -15.43 -2.60 -6.06
C MET A 122 -14.08 -3.29 -6.03
N ASP A 123 -13.44 -3.43 -7.19
CA ASP A 123 -12.14 -4.07 -7.29
C ASP A 123 -11.04 -3.15 -6.74
N ILE A 124 -10.07 -3.75 -6.10
CA ILE A 124 -8.86 -3.08 -5.62
C ILE A 124 -7.66 -4.01 -5.82
N ARG A 125 -6.56 -3.46 -6.34
CA ARG A 125 -5.27 -4.15 -6.36
C ARG A 125 -4.53 -3.83 -5.06
N ILE A 126 -4.05 -4.85 -4.38
CA ILE A 126 -3.26 -4.69 -3.15
C ILE A 126 -1.81 -5.07 -3.45
N GLU A 127 -0.88 -4.19 -3.06
CA GLU A 127 0.55 -4.41 -3.16
C GLU A 127 1.17 -4.27 -1.78
N LEU A 128 1.97 -5.26 -1.39
CA LEU A 128 2.66 -5.33 -0.11
C LEU A 128 4.16 -5.25 -0.36
N TYR A 129 4.79 -4.18 0.09
CA TYR A 129 6.23 -3.97 -0.03
C TYR A 129 6.89 -4.08 1.33
N SER A 130 7.91 -4.92 1.43
CA SER A 130 8.72 -4.99 2.65
C SER A 130 9.70 -3.82 2.72
N PHE A 131 9.94 -3.30 3.93
CA PHE A 131 10.98 -2.30 4.13
C PHE A 131 12.36 -2.83 3.73
N GLU A 132 12.59 -4.12 3.94
CA GLU A 132 13.85 -4.79 3.58
C GLU A 132 14.08 -4.73 2.06
N ASP A 133 13.06 -4.99 1.24
CA ASP A 133 13.15 -4.87 -0.21
C ASP A 133 13.38 -3.43 -0.67
N ILE A 134 12.66 -2.49 -0.10
CA ILE A 134 12.79 -1.06 -0.44
C ILE A 134 14.18 -0.55 -0.06
N TYR A 135 14.69 -0.94 1.10
CA TYR A 135 16.05 -0.60 1.53
C TYR A 135 17.10 -1.17 0.57
N GLU A 136 16.95 -2.43 0.18
CA GLU A 136 17.88 -3.08 -0.77
C GLU A 136 17.87 -2.39 -2.14
N LEU A 137 16.70 -2.06 -2.67
CA LEU A 137 16.57 -1.31 -3.92
C LEU A 137 17.27 0.05 -3.83
N ALA A 138 17.04 0.79 -2.76
CA ALA A 138 17.67 2.10 -2.55
C ALA A 138 19.18 1.98 -2.43
N SER A 139 19.67 0.99 -1.70
CA SER A 139 21.11 0.73 -1.55
C SER A 139 21.77 0.37 -2.88
N ASN A 140 21.16 -0.52 -3.65
CA ASN A 140 21.68 -0.91 -4.96
C ASN A 140 21.68 0.26 -5.95
N ARG A 141 20.64 1.05 -5.97
CA ARG A 141 20.57 2.27 -6.79
C ARG A 141 21.69 3.24 -6.46
N ASN A 142 21.93 3.49 -5.18
CA ASN A 142 22.99 4.38 -4.72
C ASN A 142 24.38 3.82 -5.10
N ASN A 143 24.59 2.52 -4.95
CA ASN A 143 25.84 1.87 -5.34
C ASN A 143 26.14 2.02 -6.83
N VAL A 144 25.15 1.84 -7.69
CA VAL A 144 25.29 2.05 -9.13
C VAL A 144 25.63 3.51 -9.43
N PHE A 145 24.95 4.44 -8.80
CA PHE A 145 25.19 5.87 -8.96
C PHE A 145 26.63 6.25 -8.56
N PHE A 146 27.11 5.79 -7.41
CA PHE A 146 28.48 6.03 -6.95
C PHE A 146 29.53 5.41 -7.89
N LYS A 147 29.27 4.21 -8.41
CA LYS A 147 30.17 3.58 -9.39
C LYS A 147 30.26 4.38 -10.69
N LEU A 148 29.16 4.92 -11.17
CA LEU A 148 29.11 5.77 -12.35
C LEU A 148 29.88 7.08 -12.12
N LEU A 149 29.70 7.73 -10.98
CA LEU A 149 30.44 8.94 -10.61
C LEU A 149 31.94 8.69 -10.58
N LYS A 150 32.40 7.60 -9.96
CA LYS A 150 33.81 7.25 -9.91
C LYS A 150 34.41 7.05 -11.30
N LYS A 151 33.65 6.41 -12.20
CA LYS A 151 34.10 6.18 -13.57
C LYS A 151 34.22 7.48 -14.37
N GLU A 152 33.20 8.35 -14.30
CA GLU A 152 33.14 9.59 -15.09
C GLU A 152 34.15 10.64 -14.62
N PHE A 153 34.41 10.71 -13.33
CA PHE A 153 35.33 11.71 -12.73
C PHE A 153 36.68 11.16 -12.34
N ASP A 154 37.01 9.94 -12.69
CA ASP A 154 38.28 9.27 -12.41
C ASP A 154 38.73 9.39 -10.94
N ILE A 155 37.76 9.18 -10.04
CA ILE A 155 37.95 9.22 -8.59
C ILE A 155 38.32 7.81 -8.12
N GLU A 156 39.51 7.68 -7.50
CA GLU A 156 39.93 6.43 -6.86
C GLU A 156 39.21 6.19 -5.52
#